data_6e92dde2f2e0147278910d9724315e8a
#
_entry.id   6e92dde2f2e0147278910d9724315e8a
#
_cell.length_a   1.000
_cell.length_b   1.000
_cell.length_c   1.000
_cell.angle_alpha   90.00
_cell.angle_beta   90.00
_cell.angle_gamma   90.00
#
_symmetry.space_group_name_H-M   'P 1'
#
loop_
_entity.id
_entity.type
_entity.pdbx_description
1 polymer ?
#
loop_
_entity_poly.entity_id
_entity_poly.type
_entity_poly.pdbx_seq_one_letter_code
_entity_poly.pdbx_strand_id
1 'polypeptide(L)'
;MTDLVIKYYYECCPSCTNYRDTAIKTSDEVKHAHPNYSRIVETDLVNDEFAVERYSNYSTNSGKEVIFSKNSSGRLPNNGEILTLLS
;
A
#
# COMPACT_ATOMS: atom_id res chain seq x y z
N MET A 1 11.90 -1.75 -13.76
CA MET A 1 10.50 -1.39 -13.48
C MET A 1 10.26 -1.50 -11.98
N THR A 2 9.53 -0.57 -11.41
CA THR A 2 9.29 -0.54 -9.97
C THR A 2 7.87 -1.04 -9.69
N ASP A 3 7.75 -1.95 -8.75
CA ASP A 3 6.46 -2.50 -8.34
C ASP A 3 6.07 -1.92 -6.97
N LEU A 4 4.89 -1.34 -6.90
CA LEU A 4 4.33 -0.86 -5.64
C LEU A 4 3.25 -1.82 -5.19
N VAL A 5 3.43 -2.39 -4.01
CA VAL A 5 2.50 -3.38 -3.45
C VAL A 5 1.78 -2.76 -2.27
N ILE A 6 0.46 -2.77 -2.32
CA ILE A 6 -0.38 -2.28 -1.23
C ILE A 6 -1.08 -3.49 -0.64
N LYS A 7 -0.77 -3.81 0.61
CA LYS A 7 -1.35 -4.95 1.32
C LYS A 7 -2.23 -4.44 2.44
N TYR A 8 -3.40 -5.04 2.59
CA TYR A 8 -4.30 -4.66 3.68
C TYR A 8 -5.02 -5.88 4.24
N TYR A 9 -5.36 -5.79 5.51
CA TYR A 9 -6.14 -6.82 6.17
C TYR A 9 -7.60 -6.69 5.74
N TYR A 10 -8.17 -7.77 5.22
CA TYR A 10 -9.56 -7.82 4.81
C TYR A 10 -10.32 -8.85 5.62
N GLU A 11 -11.40 -8.40 6.25
CA GLU A 11 -12.32 -9.25 6.96
C GLU A 11 -13.70 -8.62 6.87
N CYS A 12 -14.76 -9.40 7.11
CA CYS A 12 -16.14 -8.90 7.05
C CYS A 12 -16.49 -8.10 8.31
N CYS A 13 -15.87 -6.94 8.46
CA CYS A 13 -16.12 -6.03 9.57
C CYS A 13 -16.13 -4.58 9.04
N PRO A 14 -16.83 -3.65 9.71
CA PRO A 14 -16.92 -2.27 9.23
C PRO A 14 -15.57 -1.57 9.08
N SER A 15 -14.61 -1.83 9.96
CA SER A 15 -13.30 -1.20 9.89
C SER A 15 -12.48 -1.65 8.69
N CYS A 16 -12.75 -2.84 8.17
CA CYS A 16 -12.02 -3.39 7.03
C CYS A 16 -12.35 -2.66 5.73
N THR A 17 -13.53 -2.08 5.62
CA THR A 17 -13.92 -1.28 4.48
C THR A 17 -13.01 -0.07 4.33
N ASN A 18 -12.62 0.55 5.43
CA ASN A 18 -11.71 1.69 5.41
C ASN A 18 -10.34 1.32 4.86
N TYR A 19 -9.84 0.13 5.20
CA TYR A 19 -8.54 -0.34 4.69
C TYR A 19 -8.60 -0.52 3.17
N ARG A 20 -9.66 -1.14 2.68
CA ARG A 20 -9.85 -1.35 1.25
C ARG A 20 -9.96 -0.02 0.51
N ASP A 21 -10.79 0.90 1.01
CA ASP A 21 -10.99 2.20 0.38
C ASP A 21 -9.68 2.99 0.35
N THR A 22 -8.92 2.95 1.43
CA THR A 22 -7.62 3.61 1.51
C THR A 22 -6.63 2.99 0.52
N ALA A 23 -6.64 1.67 0.37
CA ALA A 23 -5.76 0.98 -0.56
C ALA A 23 -6.07 1.38 -2.01
N ILE A 24 -7.34 1.40 -2.38
CA ILE A 24 -7.77 1.79 -3.73
C ILE A 24 -7.40 3.24 -4.01
N LYS A 25 -7.66 4.13 -3.06
CA LYS A 25 -7.34 5.54 -3.18
C LYS A 25 -5.84 5.76 -3.34
N THR A 26 -5.03 5.07 -2.53
CA THR A 26 -3.57 5.15 -2.62
C THR A 26 -3.09 4.68 -3.99
N SER A 27 -3.64 3.58 -4.49
CA SER A 27 -3.30 3.07 -5.81
C SER A 27 -3.60 4.11 -6.90
N ASP A 28 -4.77 4.76 -6.82
CA ASP A 28 -5.15 5.79 -7.79
C ASP A 28 -4.24 7.01 -7.73
N GLU A 29 -3.89 7.46 -6.53
CA GLU A 29 -2.96 8.58 -6.35
C GLU A 29 -1.61 8.27 -6.99
N VAL A 30 -1.08 7.08 -6.75
CA VAL A 30 0.20 6.66 -7.32
C VAL A 30 0.10 6.55 -8.84
N LYS A 31 -1.01 6.06 -9.36
CA LYS A 31 -1.23 5.96 -10.79
C LYS A 31 -1.10 7.33 -11.49
N HIS A 32 -1.66 8.36 -10.88
CA HIS A 32 -1.62 9.71 -11.44
C HIS A 32 -0.25 10.35 -11.32
N ALA A 33 0.42 10.17 -10.20
CA ALA A 33 1.70 10.81 -9.93
C ALA A 33 2.90 10.03 -10.50
N HIS A 34 2.81 8.70 -10.51
CA HIS A 34 3.90 7.82 -10.94
C HIS A 34 3.37 6.73 -11.88
N PRO A 35 3.01 7.07 -13.13
CA PRO A 35 2.39 6.10 -14.04
C PRO A 35 3.30 4.95 -14.44
N ASN A 36 4.62 5.05 -14.23
CA ASN A 36 5.54 3.96 -14.51
C ASN A 36 5.59 2.89 -13.42
N TYR A 37 4.99 3.12 -12.27
CA TYR A 37 4.94 2.09 -11.24
C TYR A 37 3.87 1.07 -11.58
N SER A 38 4.21 -0.22 -11.47
CA SER A 38 3.20 -1.27 -11.46
C SER A 38 2.56 -1.30 -10.07
N ARG A 39 1.25 -1.33 -10.02
CA ARG A 39 0.53 -1.28 -8.75
C ARG A 39 -0.18 -2.61 -8.52
N ILE A 40 0.09 -3.20 -7.37
CA ILE A 40 -0.48 -4.48 -6.97
C ILE A 40 -1.20 -4.23 -5.63
N VAL A 41 -2.50 -4.52 -5.59
CA VAL A 41 -3.29 -4.39 -4.38
C VAL A 41 -3.68 -5.80 -3.94
N GLU A 42 -3.24 -6.20 -2.77
CA GLU A 42 -3.46 -7.54 -2.24
C GLU A 42 -4.09 -7.49 -0.86
N THR A 43 -4.89 -8.50 -0.53
CA THR A 43 -5.36 -8.68 0.84
C THR A 43 -4.30 -9.45 1.62
N ASP A 44 -4.03 -8.98 2.83
CA ASP A 44 -3.13 -9.64 3.75
C ASP A 44 -3.97 -10.14 4.93
N LEU A 45 -3.69 -11.35 5.39
CA LEU A 45 -4.43 -11.96 6.49
C LEU A 45 -3.82 -11.65 7.86
N VAL A 46 -2.83 -10.77 7.92
CA VAL A 46 -2.25 -10.30 9.16
C VAL A 46 -3.19 -9.27 9.80
N ASN A 47 -3.47 -9.43 11.08
CA ASN A 47 -4.45 -8.62 11.81
C ASN A 47 -4.19 -7.12 11.69
N ASP A 48 -5.21 -6.40 11.24
CA ASP A 48 -5.27 -4.94 11.23
C ASP A 48 -4.09 -4.27 10.51
N GLU A 49 -3.40 -4.97 9.62
CA GLU A 49 -2.26 -4.39 8.91
C GLU A 49 -2.71 -3.68 7.65
N PHE A 50 -2.09 -2.55 7.41
CA PHE A 50 -2.11 -1.86 6.13
C PHE A 50 -0.67 -1.45 5.83
N ALA A 51 -0.13 -1.93 4.72
CA ALA A 51 1.26 -1.66 4.38
C ALA A 51 1.40 -1.31 2.90
N VAL A 52 2.31 -0.38 2.63
CA VAL A 52 2.72 -0.04 1.27
C VAL A 52 4.19 -0.36 1.14
N GLU A 53 4.52 -1.22 0.19
CA GLU A 53 5.89 -1.68 -0.04
C GLU A 53 6.29 -1.38 -1.48
N ARG A 54 7.54 -1.03 -1.67
CA ARG A 54 8.10 -0.79 -3.00
C ARG A 54 9.16 -1.84 -3.29
N TYR A 55 9.09 -2.45 -4.47
CA TYR A 55 10.04 -3.47 -4.89
C TYR A 55 10.68 -3.07 -6.21
N SER A 56 11.96 -3.43 -6.39
CA SER A 56 12.59 -3.39 -7.72
C SER A 56 11.94 -4.42 -8.63
N ASN A 57 11.64 -5.60 -8.08
CA ASN A 57 10.95 -6.66 -8.78
C ASN A 57 10.17 -7.52 -7.76
N TYR A 58 8.85 -7.40 -7.76
CA TYR A 58 8.01 -8.13 -6.82
C TYR A 58 8.02 -9.64 -7.08
N SER A 59 8.08 -10.04 -8.35
CA SER A 59 8.09 -11.47 -8.72
C SER A 59 9.25 -12.23 -8.07
N THR A 60 10.40 -11.58 -7.94
CA THR A 60 11.59 -12.18 -7.33
C THR A 60 11.80 -11.71 -5.89
N ASN A 61 10.90 -10.90 -5.36
CA ASN A 61 10.98 -10.35 -4.02
C ASN A 61 12.26 -9.52 -3.81
N SER A 62 12.71 -8.85 -4.86
CA SER A 62 13.97 -8.10 -4.86
C SER A 62 13.75 -6.63 -4.53
N GLY A 63 14.64 -6.06 -3.74
CA GLY A 63 14.66 -4.63 -3.46
C GLY A 63 13.50 -4.14 -2.61
N LYS A 64 13.02 -4.95 -1.68
CA LYS A 64 11.90 -4.58 -0.83
C LYS A 64 12.21 -3.37 0.04
N GLU A 65 11.33 -2.39 0.02
CA GLU A 65 11.39 -1.23 0.89
C GLU A 65 9.99 -0.95 1.43
N VAL A 66 9.85 -0.91 2.75
CA VAL A 66 8.57 -0.59 3.37
C VAL A 66 8.40 0.92 3.38
N ILE A 67 7.39 1.40 2.65
CA ILE A 67 7.11 2.83 2.54
C ILE A 67 6.21 3.28 3.69
N PHE A 68 5.22 2.46 4.05
CA PHE A 68 4.27 2.79 5.11
C PHE A 68 3.78 1.51 5.77
N SER A 69 3.61 1.55 7.09
CA SER A 69 3.02 0.45 7.84
C SER A 69 2.11 1.01 8.93
N LYS A 70 0.85 0.56 8.96
CA LYS A 70 -0.10 0.93 10.00
C LYS A 70 0.36 0.48 11.37
N ASN A 71 0.95 -0.71 11.46
CA ASN A 71 1.42 -1.22 12.76
C ASN A 71 2.55 -0.37 13.33
N SER A 72 3.41 0.17 12.48
CA SER A 72 4.49 1.05 12.93
C SER A 72 4.01 2.45 13.25
N SER A 73 3.07 2.99 12.46
CA SER A 73 2.61 4.37 12.62
C SER A 73 1.40 4.52 13.54
N GLY A 74 0.66 3.44 13.75
CA GLY A 74 -0.54 3.44 14.57
C GLY A 74 -1.78 4.01 13.88
N ARG A 75 -1.72 4.27 12.57
CA ARG A 75 -2.82 4.87 11.82
C ARG A 75 -2.73 4.52 10.34
N LEU A 76 -3.81 4.79 9.61
CA LEU A 76 -3.81 4.72 8.16
C LEU A 76 -3.17 5.98 7.57
N PRO A 77 -2.66 5.92 6.32
CA PRO A 77 -2.04 7.11 5.71
C PRO A 77 -3.08 8.18 5.40
N ASN A 78 -2.65 9.44 5.47
CA ASN A 78 -3.46 10.58 5.05
C ASN A 78 -3.43 10.72 3.53
N ASN A 79 -4.32 11.56 2.99
CA ASN A 79 -4.34 11.86 1.56
C ASN A 79 -2.99 12.43 1.13
N GLY A 80 -2.41 11.84 0.10
CA GLY A 80 -1.15 12.30 -0.44
C GLY A 80 0.08 11.93 0.36
N GLU A 81 -0.07 11.31 1.52
CA GLU A 81 1.07 10.94 2.37
C GLU A 81 1.98 9.94 1.68
N ILE A 82 1.40 8.94 1.02
CA ILE A 82 2.19 7.93 0.31
C ILE A 82 2.98 8.56 -0.82
N LEU A 83 2.40 9.52 -1.55
CA LEU A 83 3.11 10.23 -2.60
C LEU A 83 4.32 10.98 -2.05
N THR A 84 4.16 11.61 -0.89
CA THR A 84 5.25 12.31 -0.22
C THR A 84 6.38 11.34 0.15
N LEU A 85 6.01 10.16 0.64
CA LEU A 85 6.99 9.14 1.03
C LEU A 85 7.71 8.53 -0.18
N LEU A 86 7.07 8.53 -1.34
CA LEU A 86 7.66 8.02 -2.57
C LEU A 86 8.57 9.03 -3.27
N SER A 87 8.48 10.27 -2.88
CA SER A 87 9.26 11.35 -3.50
C SER A 87 10.74 11.27 -3.16
#